data_56f50aa98ad5f509d80f727577524ece
#
_entry.id   56f50aa98ad5f509d80f727577524ece
#
_cell.length_a   1.000
_cell.length_b   1.000
_cell.length_c   1.000
_cell.angle_alpha   90.00
_cell.angle_beta   90.00
_cell.angle_gamma   90.00
#
_symmetry.space_group_name_H-M   'P 1'
#
loop_
_entity.id
_entity.type
_entity.pdbx_description
1 polymer ?
#
loop_
_entity_poly.entity_id
_entity_poly.type
_entity_poly.pdbx_seq_one_letter_code
_entity_poly.pdbx_strand_id
1 'polypeptide(L)'
;MKIRSLLATLLALVLIASGCSSDGGTSAGDGTWPSEITFGFVPSTEQESLLDDIQPFMNVLSDALGIKVNGVVTTDYTGLVTAMGTGKADLGAFGPFGYTLAQQQFGNMEVLIQAVRYGAATYHGQWMTNDPSLCETAPESATALENTDKGVVQVGALDAIALQVGVYFGDSGKALGESVDAGDVSPGTSCIADLSKIKGKRVAFTSESSTSGYLFPALQLIEAGIDPINDITPIFTGGHDAAVVAVYNGDADIGVSYDDARRSLRKEKTDVGDKVIVFNVTP
;
A
#
# COMPACT_ATOMS: atom_id res chain seq x y z
N MET A 1 40.61 -5.89 73.00
CA MET A 1 41.43 -6.19 71.87
C MET A 1 41.11 -7.60 71.40
N LYS A 2 40.66 -7.84 70.13
CA LYS A 2 40.20 -9.09 69.50
C LYS A 2 38.69 -9.24 69.35
N ILE A 3 38.03 -8.34 68.58
CA ILE A 3 36.72 -8.60 67.96
C ILE A 3 36.73 -7.88 66.60
N ARG A 4 37.68 -8.19 65.74
CA ARG A 4 37.75 -7.59 64.39
C ARG A 4 38.02 -8.57 63.26
N SER A 5 37.97 -9.86 63.53
CA SER A 5 38.33 -10.87 62.51
C SER A 5 37.22 -11.87 62.15
N LEU A 6 35.97 -11.68 62.63
CA LEU A 6 34.89 -12.60 62.33
C LEU A 6 33.77 -12.03 61.43
N LEU A 7 33.89 -10.77 61.01
CA LEU A 7 32.88 -10.17 60.09
C LEU A 7 33.31 -10.14 58.63
N ALA A 8 34.52 -10.60 58.29
CA ALA A 8 35.00 -10.57 56.89
C ALA A 8 34.74 -11.86 56.10
N THR A 9 34.29 -12.93 56.75
CA THR A 9 34.09 -14.24 56.09
C THR A 9 32.62 -14.58 55.78
N LEU A 10 31.67 -13.74 56.18
CA LEU A 10 30.22 -13.98 55.90
C LEU A 10 29.66 -13.13 54.76
N LEU A 11 30.47 -12.25 54.14
CA LEU A 11 30.03 -11.38 53.05
C LEU A 11 30.46 -11.88 51.63
N ALA A 12 31.16 -13.03 51.58
CA ALA A 12 31.66 -13.57 50.31
C ALA A 12 30.80 -14.72 49.74
N LEU A 13 29.66 -15.09 50.39
CA LEU A 13 28.85 -16.23 49.96
C LEU A 13 27.44 -15.88 49.43
N VAL A 14 27.14 -14.60 49.16
CA VAL A 14 25.80 -14.15 48.67
C VAL A 14 25.85 -13.58 47.26
N LEU A 15 27.00 -13.60 46.58
CA LEU A 15 27.16 -13.01 45.25
C LEU A 15 27.20 -14.00 44.08
N ILE A 16 26.71 -15.23 44.24
CA ILE A 16 26.72 -16.24 43.16
C ILE A 16 25.29 -16.75 42.81
N ALA A 17 24.25 -15.92 43.04
CA ALA A 17 22.88 -16.29 42.65
C ALA A 17 22.14 -15.20 41.91
N SER A 18 22.83 -14.39 41.13
CA SER A 18 22.21 -13.48 40.18
C SER A 18 22.82 -13.73 38.79
N GLY A 19 22.73 -14.95 38.33
CA GLY A 19 22.83 -15.28 36.92
C GLY A 19 21.57 -14.72 36.26
N CYS A 20 21.62 -13.47 35.80
CA CYS A 20 20.73 -13.03 34.74
C CYS A 20 21.01 -13.90 33.54
N SER A 21 20.16 -14.88 33.29
CA SER A 21 20.00 -15.45 31.97
C SER A 21 19.45 -14.34 31.09
N SER A 22 20.35 -13.61 30.45
CA SER A 22 20.01 -12.91 29.24
C SER A 22 19.80 -14.00 28.19
N ASP A 23 18.57 -14.49 28.08
CA ASP A 23 18.11 -15.18 26.89
C ASP A 23 18.12 -14.18 25.73
N GLY A 24 19.31 -13.85 25.28
CA GLY A 24 19.60 -13.43 23.92
C GLY A 24 19.69 -14.71 23.08
N GLY A 25 18.59 -15.42 22.98
CA GLY A 25 18.50 -16.57 22.10
C GLY A 25 18.51 -16.12 20.65
N THR A 26 19.70 -16.05 20.05
CA THR A 26 19.82 -16.40 18.65
C THR A 26 19.54 -17.91 18.60
N SER A 27 18.29 -18.28 18.45
CA SER A 27 17.92 -19.64 18.03
C SER A 27 18.46 -19.83 16.63
N ALA A 28 19.66 -20.38 16.53
CA ALA A 28 20.00 -21.19 15.37
C ALA A 28 18.95 -22.32 15.40
N GLY A 29 17.98 -22.25 14.46
CA GLY A 29 16.85 -23.15 14.46
C GLY A 29 17.33 -24.60 14.49
N ASP A 30 16.76 -25.36 15.39
CA ASP A 30 16.91 -26.83 15.47
C ASP A 30 16.24 -27.55 14.28
N GLY A 31 15.83 -26.83 13.25
CA GLY A 31 15.13 -27.34 12.06
C GLY A 31 13.66 -27.63 12.28
N THR A 32 13.08 -27.26 13.42
CA THR A 32 11.64 -27.35 13.63
C THR A 32 10.94 -26.11 13.10
N TRP A 33 9.82 -26.29 12.40
CA TRP A 33 8.97 -25.19 11.97
C TRP A 33 8.44 -24.44 13.21
N PRO A 34 8.30 -23.10 13.13
CA PRO A 34 7.63 -22.35 14.19
C PRO A 34 6.18 -22.83 14.33
N SER A 35 5.61 -22.73 15.53
CA SER A 35 4.21 -23.09 15.76
C SER A 35 3.23 -22.03 15.22
N GLU A 36 3.72 -20.81 15.04
CA GLU A 36 2.98 -19.69 14.44
C GLU A 36 3.92 -18.71 13.74
N ILE A 37 3.39 -17.97 12.77
CA ILE A 37 4.05 -16.85 12.11
C ILE A 37 3.10 -15.66 12.03
N THR A 38 3.68 -14.46 11.91
CA THR A 38 2.95 -13.21 11.74
C THR A 38 3.18 -12.68 10.32
N PHE A 39 2.08 -12.43 9.60
CA PHE A 39 2.09 -11.79 8.29
C PHE A 39 1.60 -10.35 8.41
N GLY A 40 2.50 -9.40 8.20
CA GLY A 40 2.23 -7.97 8.28
C GLY A 40 1.80 -7.36 6.94
N PHE A 41 0.90 -6.40 7.03
CA PHE A 41 0.38 -5.64 5.89
C PHE A 41 0.49 -4.14 6.16
N VAL A 42 0.75 -3.36 5.11
CA VAL A 42 0.62 -1.90 5.18
C VAL A 42 -0.86 -1.51 5.17
N PRO A 43 -1.26 -0.39 5.80
CA PRO A 43 -2.64 0.10 5.78
C PRO A 43 -2.95 0.74 4.41
N SER A 44 -3.04 -0.08 3.37
CA SER A 44 -3.28 0.40 2.00
C SER A 44 -4.69 0.94 1.79
N THR A 45 -5.66 0.44 2.57
CA THR A 45 -7.04 0.91 2.66
C THR A 45 -7.42 1.04 4.13
N GLU A 46 -8.70 1.28 4.42
CA GLU A 46 -9.20 1.34 5.79
C GLU A 46 -8.83 0.06 6.56
N GLN A 47 -8.29 0.22 7.78
CA GLN A 47 -7.59 -0.85 8.50
C GLN A 47 -8.50 -2.01 8.90
N GLU A 48 -9.72 -1.72 9.37
CA GLU A 48 -10.68 -2.73 9.83
C GLU A 48 -11.16 -3.58 8.66
N SER A 49 -11.50 -2.93 7.54
CA SER A 49 -11.88 -3.60 6.29
C SER A 49 -10.75 -4.48 5.75
N LEU A 50 -9.51 -3.99 5.79
CA LEU A 50 -8.36 -4.74 5.31
C LEU A 50 -8.11 -6.00 6.16
N LEU A 51 -8.29 -5.93 7.49
CA LEU A 51 -8.16 -7.08 8.38
C LEU A 51 -9.18 -8.18 8.03
N ASP A 52 -10.43 -7.81 7.76
CA ASP A 52 -11.47 -8.75 7.37
C ASP A 52 -11.16 -9.39 6.00
N ASP A 53 -10.65 -8.60 5.06
CA ASP A 53 -10.31 -9.06 3.71
C ASP A 53 -9.14 -10.05 3.68
N ILE A 54 -8.13 -9.89 4.55
CA ILE A 54 -6.97 -10.79 4.61
C ILE A 54 -7.23 -12.07 5.40
N GLN A 55 -8.23 -12.11 6.28
CA GLN A 55 -8.47 -13.26 7.16
C GLN A 55 -8.70 -14.58 6.41
N PRO A 56 -9.49 -14.64 5.30
CA PRO A 56 -9.62 -15.86 4.51
C PRO A 56 -8.27 -16.36 3.96
N PHE A 57 -7.41 -15.45 3.52
CA PHE A 57 -6.08 -15.80 3.03
C PHE A 57 -5.18 -16.35 4.16
N MET A 58 -5.23 -15.75 5.36
CA MET A 58 -4.51 -16.27 6.53
C MET A 58 -4.94 -17.68 6.90
N ASN A 59 -6.25 -17.97 6.80
CA ASN A 59 -6.79 -19.31 7.06
C ASN A 59 -6.25 -20.34 6.05
N VAL A 60 -6.32 -20.03 4.75
CA VAL A 60 -5.79 -20.90 3.68
C VAL A 60 -4.29 -21.15 3.88
N LEU A 61 -3.54 -20.11 4.23
CA LEU A 61 -2.10 -20.22 4.46
C LEU A 61 -1.79 -21.06 5.70
N SER A 62 -2.57 -20.91 6.77
CA SER A 62 -2.46 -21.71 7.99
C SER A 62 -2.69 -23.20 7.70
N ASP A 63 -3.75 -23.51 6.95
CA ASP A 63 -4.07 -24.89 6.56
C ASP A 63 -2.99 -25.51 5.68
N ALA A 64 -2.45 -24.74 4.73
CA ALA A 64 -1.42 -25.20 3.82
C ALA A 64 -0.08 -25.46 4.51
N LEU A 65 0.28 -24.63 5.51
CA LEU A 65 1.55 -24.75 6.24
C LEU A 65 1.47 -25.65 7.47
N GLY A 66 0.26 -25.95 7.96
CA GLY A 66 0.06 -26.71 9.20
C GLY A 66 0.48 -25.99 10.46
N ILE A 67 0.58 -24.65 10.42
CA ILE A 67 0.90 -23.77 11.54
C ILE A 67 -0.08 -22.60 11.58
N LYS A 68 -0.15 -21.89 12.69
CA LYS A 68 -0.98 -20.69 12.78
C LYS A 68 -0.34 -19.52 12.04
N VAL A 69 -1.09 -18.86 11.16
CA VAL A 69 -0.69 -17.61 10.51
C VAL A 69 -1.57 -16.47 11.00
N ASN A 70 -0.95 -15.49 11.68
CA ASN A 70 -1.62 -14.31 12.20
C ASN A 70 -1.46 -13.16 11.21
N GLY A 71 -2.55 -12.60 10.70
CA GLY A 71 -2.54 -11.37 9.91
C GLY A 71 -2.53 -10.13 10.81
N VAL A 72 -1.67 -9.17 10.52
CA VAL A 72 -1.66 -7.88 11.21
C VAL A 72 -1.55 -6.74 10.19
N VAL A 73 -2.31 -5.66 10.39
CA VAL A 73 -2.17 -4.42 9.64
C VAL A 73 -1.48 -3.40 10.54
N THR A 74 -0.40 -2.81 10.06
CA THR A 74 0.34 -1.81 10.82
C THR A 74 -0.37 -0.45 10.80
N THR A 75 -0.01 0.44 11.72
CA THR A 75 -0.63 1.78 11.83
C THR A 75 -0.23 2.70 10.66
N ASP A 76 0.93 2.46 10.08
CA ASP A 76 1.46 3.18 8.93
C ASP A 76 2.40 2.29 8.10
N TYR A 77 2.81 2.76 6.94
CA TYR A 77 3.67 2.01 6.01
C TYR A 77 5.06 1.72 6.59
N THR A 78 5.63 2.64 7.36
CA THR A 78 6.94 2.46 8.03
C THR A 78 6.84 1.50 9.21
N GLY A 79 5.66 1.36 9.80
CA GLY A 79 5.38 0.37 10.83
C GLY A 79 5.67 -1.05 10.38
N LEU A 80 5.33 -1.41 9.14
CA LEU A 80 5.66 -2.73 8.59
C LEU A 80 7.16 -2.91 8.37
N VAL A 81 7.85 -1.88 7.89
CA VAL A 81 9.32 -1.88 7.76
C VAL A 81 9.97 -2.21 9.11
N THR A 82 9.51 -1.54 10.16
CA THR A 82 10.00 -1.76 11.54
C THR A 82 9.62 -3.12 12.09
N ALA A 83 8.39 -3.57 11.88
CA ALA A 83 7.92 -4.87 12.36
C ALA A 83 8.73 -6.03 11.77
N MET A 84 8.99 -6.00 10.47
CA MET A 84 9.86 -6.98 9.80
C MET A 84 11.30 -6.91 10.30
N GLY A 85 11.88 -5.72 10.36
CA GLY A 85 13.27 -5.55 10.78
C GLY A 85 13.55 -5.91 12.23
N THR A 86 12.54 -5.86 13.08
CA THR A 86 12.65 -6.22 14.51
C THR A 86 12.13 -7.63 14.82
N GLY A 87 11.73 -8.41 13.81
CA GLY A 87 11.20 -9.75 13.97
C GLY A 87 9.82 -9.83 14.65
N LYS A 88 9.03 -8.74 14.58
CA LYS A 88 7.63 -8.72 15.03
C LYS A 88 6.66 -9.18 13.94
N ALA A 89 7.12 -9.21 12.70
CA ALA A 89 6.46 -9.86 11.58
C ALA A 89 7.49 -10.74 10.86
N ASP A 90 7.10 -11.95 10.51
CA ASP A 90 7.92 -12.93 9.81
C ASP A 90 7.80 -12.78 8.30
N LEU A 91 6.61 -12.39 7.84
CA LEU A 91 6.29 -12.08 6.45
C LEU A 91 5.73 -10.66 6.36
N GLY A 92 5.96 -9.99 5.23
CA GLY A 92 5.45 -8.64 4.99
C GLY A 92 4.97 -8.44 3.55
N ALA A 93 3.76 -7.89 3.40
CA ALA A 93 3.24 -7.46 2.11
C ALA A 93 3.62 -6.00 1.86
N PHE A 94 4.64 -5.79 1.03
CA PHE A 94 5.18 -4.48 0.70
C PHE A 94 4.83 -4.03 -0.71
N GLY A 95 4.67 -2.73 -0.89
CA GLY A 95 4.94 -2.11 -2.19
C GLY A 95 6.47 -2.04 -2.43
N PRO A 96 6.92 -1.87 -3.70
CA PRO A 96 8.35 -1.89 -4.03
C PRO A 96 9.20 -0.90 -3.23
N PHE A 97 8.70 0.30 -2.96
CA PHE A 97 9.43 1.31 -2.20
C PHE A 97 9.58 0.92 -0.73
N GLY A 98 8.49 0.46 -0.09
CA GLY A 98 8.54 -0.02 1.30
C GLY A 98 9.51 -1.18 1.49
N TYR A 99 9.55 -2.13 0.54
CA TYR A 99 10.55 -3.20 0.53
C TYR A 99 11.98 -2.65 0.41
N THR A 100 12.20 -1.70 -0.48
CA THR A 100 13.53 -1.08 -0.66
C THR A 100 14.00 -0.38 0.62
N LEU A 101 13.11 0.35 1.31
CA LEU A 101 13.41 0.98 2.59
C LEU A 101 13.76 -0.06 3.66
N ALA A 102 12.97 -1.14 3.74
CA ALA A 102 13.21 -2.22 4.69
C ALA A 102 14.56 -2.92 4.43
N GLN A 103 14.87 -3.20 3.17
CA GLN A 103 16.14 -3.80 2.77
C GLN A 103 17.33 -2.87 3.05
N GLN A 104 17.18 -1.57 2.79
CA GLN A 104 18.22 -0.57 3.07
C GLN A 104 18.50 -0.44 4.57
N GLN A 105 17.46 -0.49 5.39
CA GLN A 105 17.57 -0.27 6.84
C GLN A 105 18.05 -1.51 7.59
N PHE A 106 17.62 -2.71 7.18
CA PHE A 106 17.85 -3.95 7.93
C PHE A 106 18.67 -5.00 7.15
N GLY A 107 18.66 -4.99 5.83
CA GLY A 107 19.59 -5.75 4.99
C GLY A 107 19.38 -7.28 4.92
N ASN A 108 18.30 -7.81 5.50
CA ASN A 108 18.11 -9.27 5.67
C ASN A 108 16.74 -9.76 5.17
N MET A 109 16.11 -9.05 4.25
CA MET A 109 14.81 -9.42 3.72
C MET A 109 14.92 -10.05 2.35
N GLU A 110 14.18 -11.14 2.14
CA GLU A 110 14.10 -11.85 0.88
C GLU A 110 12.72 -11.68 0.25
N VAL A 111 12.68 -11.49 -1.07
CA VAL A 111 11.42 -11.50 -1.83
C VAL A 111 11.06 -12.96 -2.10
N LEU A 112 9.95 -13.42 -1.52
CA LEU A 112 9.46 -14.79 -1.71
C LEU A 112 8.58 -14.92 -2.94
N ILE A 113 7.64 -13.98 -3.09
CA ILE A 113 6.64 -13.97 -4.16
C ILE A 113 6.32 -12.54 -4.58
N GLN A 114 5.78 -12.41 -5.78
CA GLN A 114 5.20 -11.17 -6.27
C GLN A 114 3.71 -11.39 -6.56
N ALA A 115 2.89 -10.44 -6.13
CA ALA A 115 1.46 -10.47 -6.43
C ALA A 115 1.22 -10.25 -7.93
N VAL A 116 0.42 -11.12 -8.52
CA VAL A 116 -0.14 -10.92 -9.87
C VAL A 116 -1.60 -10.51 -9.69
N ARG A 117 -1.95 -9.31 -10.12
CA ARG A 117 -3.31 -8.78 -10.03
C ARG A 117 -3.85 -8.56 -11.43
N TYR A 118 -5.02 -9.10 -11.71
CA TYR A 118 -5.66 -8.97 -13.02
C TYR A 118 -4.73 -9.39 -14.17
N GLY A 119 -3.90 -10.42 -13.94
CA GLY A 119 -2.94 -10.98 -14.92
C GLY A 119 -1.67 -10.16 -15.13
N ALA A 120 -1.49 -9.05 -14.39
CA ALA A 120 -0.27 -8.23 -14.46
C ALA A 120 0.52 -8.29 -13.15
N ALA A 121 1.83 -8.40 -13.26
CA ALA A 121 2.76 -8.28 -12.14
C ALA A 121 3.14 -6.81 -11.84
N THR A 122 2.73 -5.89 -12.71
CA THR A 122 2.97 -4.45 -12.62
C THR A 122 1.66 -3.69 -12.62
N TYR A 123 1.66 -2.49 -12.08
CA TYR A 123 0.55 -1.55 -12.10
C TYR A 123 1.10 -0.11 -12.14
N HIS A 124 0.24 0.85 -12.42
CA HIS A 124 0.59 2.27 -12.45
C HIS A 124 0.01 3.03 -11.25
N GLY A 125 0.60 4.15 -10.91
CA GLY A 125 -0.06 5.16 -10.10
C GLY A 125 -0.92 6.06 -10.98
N GLN A 126 -1.93 6.69 -10.39
CA GLN A 126 -2.85 7.60 -11.07
C GLN A 126 -2.90 8.95 -10.37
N TRP A 127 -3.01 9.99 -11.19
CA TRP A 127 -3.32 11.34 -10.75
C TRP A 127 -4.80 11.62 -10.96
N MET A 128 -5.45 12.15 -9.94
CA MET A 128 -6.89 12.35 -9.92
C MET A 128 -7.23 13.77 -9.49
N THR A 129 -8.34 14.32 -10.01
CA THR A 129 -8.90 15.60 -9.62
C THR A 129 -10.43 15.56 -9.65
N ASN A 130 -11.10 16.46 -8.94
CA ASN A 130 -12.52 16.75 -9.08
C ASN A 130 -12.77 18.09 -9.80
N ASP A 131 -11.72 18.76 -10.27
CA ASP A 131 -11.78 20.03 -10.96
C ASP A 131 -11.54 19.84 -12.47
N PRO A 132 -12.60 19.81 -13.29
CA PRO A 132 -12.47 19.66 -14.75
C PRO A 132 -11.72 20.81 -15.43
N SER A 133 -11.55 21.97 -14.76
CA SER A 133 -10.79 23.10 -15.31
C SER A 133 -9.29 22.83 -15.42
N LEU A 134 -8.80 21.83 -14.71
CA LEU A 134 -7.41 21.36 -14.85
C LEU A 134 -7.18 20.63 -16.18
N CYS A 135 -8.22 20.04 -16.75
CA CYS A 135 -8.13 19.29 -17.99
C CYS A 135 -7.81 20.21 -19.20
N GLU A 136 -6.98 19.71 -20.09
CA GLU A 136 -6.72 20.36 -21.39
C GLU A 136 -7.72 19.92 -22.45
N THR A 137 -8.20 18.68 -22.33
CA THR A 137 -9.33 18.14 -23.10
C THR A 137 -10.58 18.14 -22.24
N ALA A 138 -11.76 18.14 -22.85
CA ALA A 138 -12.99 17.91 -22.09
C ALA A 138 -12.90 16.56 -21.37
N PRO A 139 -13.32 16.47 -20.10
CA PRO A 139 -13.42 15.17 -19.43
C PRO A 139 -14.42 14.27 -20.15
N GLU A 140 -14.03 13.03 -20.38
CA GLU A 140 -14.87 12.04 -21.07
C GLU A 140 -14.94 10.76 -20.25
N SER A 141 -16.16 10.23 -20.12
CA SER A 141 -16.35 8.88 -19.58
C SER A 141 -16.10 7.86 -20.67
N ALA A 142 -15.58 6.70 -20.30
CA ALA A 142 -15.43 5.61 -21.24
C ALA A 142 -16.76 5.25 -21.89
N THR A 143 -16.77 5.14 -23.20
CA THR A 143 -17.96 4.86 -24.00
C THR A 143 -18.19 3.38 -24.22
N ALA A 144 -17.14 2.57 -24.06
CA ALA A 144 -17.18 1.13 -24.21
C ALA A 144 -16.19 0.45 -23.28
N LEU A 145 -16.45 -0.81 -23.01
CA LEU A 145 -15.57 -1.70 -22.26
C LEU A 145 -15.24 -2.87 -23.17
N GLU A 146 -13.98 -3.11 -23.39
CA GLU A 146 -13.50 -4.23 -24.20
C GLU A 146 -12.78 -5.26 -23.34
N ASN A 147 -13.11 -6.52 -23.58
CA ASN A 147 -12.42 -7.66 -23.00
C ASN A 147 -11.17 -7.94 -23.86
N THR A 148 -10.02 -7.73 -23.30
CA THR A 148 -8.74 -7.96 -23.99
C THR A 148 -7.94 -9.04 -23.27
N ASP A 149 -6.83 -9.46 -23.85
CA ASP A 149 -5.84 -10.34 -23.20
C ASP A 149 -5.20 -9.72 -21.94
N LYS A 150 -5.39 -8.42 -21.74
CA LYS A 150 -4.95 -7.67 -20.55
C LYS A 150 -6.08 -7.36 -19.55
N GLY A 151 -7.28 -7.90 -19.79
CA GLY A 151 -8.49 -7.67 -19.00
C GLY A 151 -9.47 -6.73 -19.68
N VAL A 152 -10.44 -6.25 -18.89
CA VAL A 152 -11.43 -5.28 -19.39
C VAL A 152 -10.80 -3.90 -19.35
N VAL A 153 -10.70 -3.28 -20.50
CA VAL A 153 -10.17 -1.92 -20.66
C VAL A 153 -11.27 -0.96 -21.04
N GLN A 154 -11.16 0.26 -20.57
CA GLN A 154 -12.01 1.34 -21.04
C GLN A 154 -11.57 1.77 -22.44
N VAL A 155 -12.49 1.86 -23.35
CA VAL A 155 -12.28 2.36 -24.72
C VAL A 155 -13.02 3.67 -24.86
N GLY A 156 -12.35 4.71 -25.27
CA GLY A 156 -12.94 6.03 -25.45
C GLY A 156 -11.92 7.08 -25.84
N ALA A 157 -12.30 8.35 -25.78
CA ALA A 157 -11.56 9.47 -26.31
C ALA A 157 -10.09 9.61 -25.88
N LEU A 158 -9.66 8.92 -24.86
CA LEU A 158 -8.29 8.95 -24.37
C LEU A 158 -7.70 7.53 -24.35
N ASP A 159 -7.69 6.86 -25.48
CA ASP A 159 -7.20 5.48 -25.62
C ASP A 159 -5.83 5.26 -24.95
N ALA A 160 -4.94 6.23 -25.04
CA ALA A 160 -3.61 6.13 -24.41
C ALA A 160 -3.67 6.13 -22.87
N ILE A 161 -4.58 6.88 -22.27
CA ILE A 161 -4.82 6.88 -20.81
C ILE A 161 -5.77 5.73 -20.46
N ALA A 162 -6.82 5.50 -21.24
CA ALA A 162 -7.78 4.42 -20.98
C ALA A 162 -7.11 3.04 -20.97
N LEU A 163 -6.15 2.80 -21.82
CA LEU A 163 -5.35 1.55 -21.84
C LEU A 163 -4.45 1.39 -20.59
N GLN A 164 -4.10 2.50 -19.93
CA GLN A 164 -3.24 2.50 -18.74
C GLN A 164 -4.03 2.65 -17.43
N VAL A 165 -5.17 3.33 -17.50
CA VAL A 165 -5.97 3.80 -16.36
C VAL A 165 -6.90 2.73 -15.82
N GLY A 166 -6.88 1.58 -16.28
CA GLY A 166 -7.60 0.77 -15.41
C GLY A 166 -8.66 -0.11 -15.89
N VAL A 167 -8.43 -1.16 -15.47
CA VAL A 167 -9.37 -2.23 -15.47
C VAL A 167 -10.33 -1.97 -14.32
N TYR A 168 -11.51 -1.50 -14.65
CA TYR A 168 -12.61 -1.39 -13.72
C TYR A 168 -13.25 -2.77 -13.62
N PHE A 169 -12.85 -3.57 -12.63
CA PHE A 169 -13.59 -4.79 -12.32
C PHE A 169 -14.78 -4.47 -11.43
N GLY A 170 -15.93 -5.03 -11.78
CA GLY A 170 -17.07 -5.16 -10.90
C GLY A 170 -16.75 -5.98 -9.65
N ASP A 171 -17.72 -6.12 -8.79
CA ASP A 171 -17.62 -6.95 -7.57
C ASP A 171 -17.43 -8.44 -7.87
N SER A 172 -17.49 -8.84 -9.13
CA SER A 172 -17.39 -10.25 -9.55
C SER A 172 -16.02 -10.87 -9.36
N GLY A 173 -14.95 -10.06 -9.19
CA GLY A 173 -13.59 -10.57 -9.03
C GLY A 173 -13.10 -11.46 -10.15
N LYS A 174 -13.74 -11.38 -11.35
CA LYS A 174 -13.43 -12.27 -12.48
C LYS A 174 -12.00 -12.03 -12.96
N ALA A 175 -11.32 -13.13 -13.20
CA ALA A 175 -9.96 -13.13 -13.70
C ALA A 175 -9.89 -12.68 -15.17
N LEU A 176 -8.69 -12.28 -15.59
CA LEU A 176 -8.37 -11.99 -16.98
C LEU A 176 -8.83 -13.13 -17.89
N GLY A 177 -9.51 -12.78 -18.98
CA GLY A 177 -10.00 -13.75 -19.98
C GLY A 177 -11.40 -14.30 -19.71
N GLU A 178 -12.00 -14.03 -18.54
CA GLU A 178 -13.41 -14.32 -18.33
C GLU A 178 -14.29 -13.21 -18.89
N SER A 179 -15.42 -13.57 -19.51
CA SER A 179 -16.37 -12.58 -20.01
C SER A 179 -16.94 -11.78 -18.83
N VAL A 180 -16.77 -10.47 -18.86
CA VAL A 180 -17.30 -9.55 -17.86
C VAL A 180 -18.55 -8.92 -18.45
N ASP A 181 -19.69 -9.05 -17.76
CA ASP A 181 -20.89 -8.33 -18.14
C ASP A 181 -20.66 -6.81 -17.94
N ALA A 182 -21.13 -6.01 -18.87
CA ALA A 182 -21.00 -4.55 -18.81
C ALA A 182 -21.60 -3.95 -17.50
N GLY A 183 -22.53 -4.67 -16.87
CA GLY A 183 -23.09 -4.31 -15.55
C GLY A 183 -22.13 -4.50 -14.37
N ASP A 184 -21.08 -5.31 -14.55
CA ASP A 184 -20.07 -5.57 -13.50
C ASP A 184 -18.95 -4.52 -13.49
N VAL A 185 -18.90 -3.63 -14.48
CA VAL A 185 -17.82 -2.66 -14.66
C VAL A 185 -18.39 -1.25 -14.76
N SER A 186 -17.88 -0.36 -13.94
CA SER A 186 -18.26 1.06 -13.99
C SER A 186 -17.16 1.85 -14.71
N PRO A 187 -17.44 2.45 -15.86
CA PRO A 187 -16.48 3.31 -16.53
C PRO A 187 -16.18 4.54 -15.66
N GLY A 188 -14.95 5.00 -15.71
CA GLY A 188 -14.52 6.21 -15.01
C GLY A 188 -14.22 7.33 -15.99
N THR A 189 -14.35 8.56 -15.53
CA THR A 189 -14.03 9.75 -16.30
C THR A 189 -12.53 10.01 -16.28
N SER A 190 -11.98 10.41 -17.42
CA SER A 190 -10.59 10.80 -17.58
C SER A 190 -10.43 12.01 -18.48
N CYS A 191 -9.28 12.69 -18.40
CA CYS A 191 -8.87 13.77 -19.29
C CYS A 191 -7.35 13.80 -19.39
N ILE A 192 -6.81 14.72 -20.19
CA ILE A 192 -5.38 15.04 -20.19
C ILE A 192 -5.19 16.35 -19.45
N ALA A 193 -4.19 16.41 -18.59
CA ALA A 193 -3.75 17.65 -17.95
C ALA A 193 -2.24 17.68 -17.78
N ASP A 194 -1.67 18.89 -17.92
CA ASP A 194 -0.26 19.13 -17.66
C ASP A 194 0.00 19.18 -16.14
N LEU A 195 1.01 18.46 -15.67
CA LEU A 195 1.41 18.45 -14.27
C LEU A 195 1.83 19.84 -13.75
N SER A 196 2.25 20.76 -14.62
CA SER A 196 2.59 22.12 -14.20
C SER A 196 1.41 22.87 -13.55
N LYS A 197 0.17 22.49 -13.84
CA LYS A 197 -1.05 23.05 -13.25
C LYS A 197 -1.29 22.65 -11.78
N ILE A 198 -0.49 21.70 -11.26
CA ILE A 198 -0.57 21.22 -9.87
C ILE A 198 0.06 22.24 -8.90
N LYS A 199 0.91 23.15 -9.38
CA LYS A 199 1.58 24.14 -8.56
C LYS A 199 0.58 24.97 -7.73
N GLY A 200 0.82 25.05 -6.42
CA GLY A 200 -0.05 25.75 -5.47
C GLY A 200 -1.30 24.96 -5.04
N LYS A 201 -1.50 23.75 -5.52
CA LYS A 201 -2.68 22.92 -5.20
C LYS A 201 -2.46 22.10 -3.94
N ARG A 202 -3.56 21.70 -3.30
CA ARG A 202 -3.60 20.71 -2.23
C ARG A 202 -3.54 19.32 -2.88
N VAL A 203 -2.52 18.54 -2.55
CA VAL A 203 -2.29 17.21 -3.15
C VAL A 203 -2.37 16.14 -2.07
N ALA A 204 -3.36 15.26 -2.18
CA ALA A 204 -3.52 14.10 -1.31
C ALA A 204 -2.61 12.96 -1.77
N PHE A 205 -1.57 12.71 -0.99
CA PHE A 205 -0.71 11.54 -1.08
C PHE A 205 -1.16 10.45 -0.10
N THR A 206 -0.81 9.20 -0.37
CA THR A 206 -1.13 8.08 0.53
C THR A 206 -0.23 8.11 1.78
N SER A 207 1.05 7.84 1.59
CA SER A 207 2.08 7.80 2.64
C SER A 207 3.43 8.09 2.00
N GLU A 208 4.34 8.71 2.76
CA GLU A 208 5.71 9.00 2.30
C GLU A 208 6.48 7.73 1.85
N SER A 209 6.09 6.56 2.33
CA SER A 209 6.70 5.27 1.96
C SER A 209 5.89 4.49 0.91
N SER A 210 4.82 5.08 0.36
CA SER A 210 4.04 4.47 -0.71
C SER A 210 4.71 4.66 -2.07
N THR A 211 4.76 3.60 -2.87
CA THR A 211 5.33 3.64 -4.23
C THR A 211 4.45 4.48 -5.17
N SER A 212 3.20 4.05 -5.38
CA SER A 212 2.25 4.71 -6.29
C SER A 212 1.54 5.91 -5.67
N GLY A 213 1.45 5.95 -4.35
CA GLY A 213 0.78 7.05 -3.65
C GLY A 213 1.71 8.20 -3.25
N TYR A 214 3.03 8.11 -3.51
CA TYR A 214 3.97 9.20 -3.23
C TYR A 214 5.24 9.15 -4.10
N LEU A 215 6.04 8.07 -4.08
CA LEU A 215 7.38 8.09 -4.66
C LEU A 215 7.37 8.44 -6.15
N PHE A 216 6.66 7.67 -6.98
CA PHE A 216 6.61 7.94 -8.41
C PHE A 216 5.91 9.26 -8.75
N PRO A 217 4.77 9.62 -8.14
CA PRO A 217 4.20 10.95 -8.32
C PRO A 217 5.16 12.08 -7.95
N ALA A 218 5.88 11.98 -6.84
CA ALA A 218 6.85 13.00 -6.43
C ALA A 218 8.01 13.12 -7.44
N LEU A 219 8.49 11.99 -7.99
CA LEU A 219 9.49 12.01 -9.06
C LEU A 219 8.97 12.70 -10.32
N GLN A 220 7.73 12.42 -10.75
CA GLN A 220 7.12 13.12 -11.88
C GLN A 220 6.99 14.63 -11.65
N LEU A 221 6.66 15.06 -10.42
CA LEU A 221 6.63 16.50 -10.08
C LEU A 221 8.02 17.10 -10.20
N ILE A 222 9.06 16.44 -9.68
CA ILE A 222 10.46 16.90 -9.79
C ILE A 222 10.89 17.01 -11.25
N GLU A 223 10.56 16.02 -12.08
CA GLU A 223 10.83 16.03 -13.52
C GLU A 223 10.09 17.17 -14.25
N ALA A 224 8.89 17.52 -13.78
CA ALA A 224 8.11 18.68 -14.25
C ALA A 224 8.60 20.03 -13.67
N GLY A 225 9.66 20.02 -12.86
CA GLY A 225 10.20 21.23 -12.23
C GLY A 225 9.36 21.75 -11.06
N ILE A 226 8.64 20.87 -10.38
CA ILE A 226 7.78 21.18 -9.22
C ILE A 226 8.37 20.49 -7.99
N ASP A 227 8.63 21.25 -6.94
CA ASP A 227 9.00 20.70 -5.64
C ASP A 227 7.77 20.08 -4.97
N PRO A 228 7.76 18.76 -4.69
CA PRO A 228 6.59 18.06 -4.14
C PRO A 228 6.29 18.45 -2.68
N ILE A 229 7.10 19.29 -2.05
CA ILE A 229 6.91 19.76 -0.67
C ILE A 229 6.64 21.26 -0.62
N ASN A 230 7.37 22.05 -1.42
CA ASN A 230 7.36 23.50 -1.30
C ASN A 230 6.47 24.18 -2.36
N ASP A 231 6.28 23.57 -3.53
CA ASP A 231 5.48 24.16 -4.61
C ASP A 231 3.99 23.73 -4.56
N ILE A 232 3.63 22.82 -3.67
CA ILE A 232 2.26 22.34 -3.44
C ILE A 232 1.95 22.32 -1.94
N THR A 233 0.70 21.99 -1.58
CA THR A 233 0.33 21.69 -0.19
C THR A 233 0.09 20.18 -0.06
N PRO A 234 1.10 19.39 0.36
CA PRO A 234 0.96 17.94 0.48
C PRO A 234 0.09 17.58 1.68
N ILE A 235 -0.79 16.59 1.49
CA ILE A 235 -1.65 16.01 2.52
C ILE A 235 -1.42 14.50 2.49
N PHE A 236 -0.90 13.93 3.57
CA PHE A 236 -0.73 12.49 3.69
C PHE A 236 -1.95 11.88 4.36
N THR A 237 -2.69 11.07 3.62
CA THR A 237 -4.01 10.54 4.02
C THR A 237 -3.94 9.19 4.74
N GLY A 238 -2.80 8.52 4.67
CA GLY A 238 -2.57 7.20 5.29
C GLY A 238 -2.98 6.01 4.43
N GLY A 239 -4.00 6.13 3.57
CA GLY A 239 -4.53 5.06 2.72
C GLY A 239 -4.83 5.54 1.29
N HIS A 240 -4.94 4.59 0.37
CA HIS A 240 -5.23 4.86 -1.04
C HIS A 240 -6.68 5.31 -1.27
N ASP A 241 -7.62 4.68 -0.58
CA ASP A 241 -9.04 5.04 -0.53
C ASP A 241 -9.24 6.43 0.07
N ALA A 242 -8.55 6.75 1.17
CA ALA A 242 -8.59 8.06 1.81
C ALA A 242 -8.10 9.18 0.88
N ALA A 243 -7.11 8.92 0.02
CA ALA A 243 -6.66 9.89 -0.99
C ALA A 243 -7.76 10.14 -2.05
N VAL A 244 -8.47 9.10 -2.50
CA VAL A 244 -9.61 9.25 -3.41
C VAL A 244 -10.77 9.98 -2.74
N VAL A 245 -11.07 9.66 -1.48
CA VAL A 245 -12.12 10.33 -0.69
C VAL A 245 -11.83 11.82 -0.53
N ALA A 246 -10.58 12.20 -0.27
CA ALA A 246 -10.18 13.60 -0.14
C ALA A 246 -10.47 14.39 -1.42
N VAL A 247 -10.19 13.83 -2.60
CA VAL A 247 -10.55 14.44 -3.89
C VAL A 247 -12.06 14.47 -4.09
N TYR A 248 -12.73 13.35 -3.85
CA TYR A 248 -14.20 13.25 -4.01
C TYR A 248 -14.96 14.30 -3.20
N ASN A 249 -14.52 14.54 -1.96
CA ASN A 249 -15.13 15.52 -1.06
C ASN A 249 -14.67 16.98 -1.34
N GLY A 250 -13.59 17.18 -2.08
CA GLY A 250 -12.98 18.51 -2.27
C GLY A 250 -12.06 18.94 -1.12
N ASP A 251 -11.65 18.02 -0.26
CA ASP A 251 -10.66 18.27 0.81
C ASP A 251 -9.24 18.42 0.22
N ALA A 252 -8.99 17.81 -0.93
CA ALA A 252 -7.82 18.01 -1.76
C ALA A 252 -8.24 18.34 -3.21
N ASP A 253 -7.42 19.13 -3.90
CA ASP A 253 -7.65 19.49 -5.30
C ASP A 253 -7.19 18.37 -6.25
N ILE A 254 -6.16 17.65 -5.81
CA ILE A 254 -5.50 16.58 -6.53
C ILE A 254 -5.33 15.38 -5.57
N GLY A 255 -5.39 14.18 -6.10
CA GLY A 255 -5.06 12.96 -5.37
C GLY A 255 -4.18 12.04 -6.21
N VAL A 256 -3.41 11.21 -5.53
CA VAL A 256 -2.62 10.16 -6.18
C VAL A 256 -2.85 8.81 -5.49
N SER A 257 -2.91 7.77 -6.28
CA SER A 257 -3.16 6.42 -5.80
C SER A 257 -2.68 5.38 -6.82
N TYR A 258 -2.96 4.10 -6.60
CA TYR A 258 -2.79 3.08 -7.63
C TYR A 258 -3.96 3.09 -8.63
N ASP A 259 -3.81 2.49 -9.78
CA ASP A 259 -4.85 2.33 -10.80
C ASP A 259 -5.71 1.08 -10.56
N ASP A 260 -7.05 1.09 -10.57
CA ASP A 260 -7.87 2.26 -10.35
C ASP A 260 -8.42 2.21 -8.92
N ALA A 261 -7.93 3.06 -8.05
CA ALA A 261 -8.33 3.07 -6.65
C ALA A 261 -9.77 3.55 -6.43
N ARG A 262 -10.38 4.25 -7.41
CA ARG A 262 -11.78 4.67 -7.33
C ARG A 262 -12.75 3.50 -7.15
N ARG A 263 -12.39 2.32 -7.63
CA ARG A 263 -13.20 1.10 -7.52
C ARG A 263 -13.46 0.66 -6.08
N SER A 264 -12.55 0.96 -5.14
CA SER A 264 -12.76 0.61 -3.73
C SER A 264 -13.93 1.37 -3.09
N LEU A 265 -14.25 2.55 -3.62
CA LEU A 265 -15.29 3.43 -3.09
C LEU A 265 -16.65 3.32 -3.80
N ARG A 266 -16.73 2.64 -4.94
CA ARG A 266 -17.95 2.73 -5.77
C ARG A 266 -19.20 2.09 -5.15
N LYS A 267 -19.05 1.21 -4.16
CA LYS A 267 -20.20 0.67 -3.40
C LYS A 267 -20.85 1.74 -2.55
N GLU A 268 -20.03 2.61 -1.95
CA GLU A 268 -20.48 3.67 -1.07
C GLU A 268 -20.75 4.98 -1.82
N LYS A 269 -19.96 5.25 -2.85
CA LYS A 269 -19.97 6.45 -3.69
C LYS A 269 -20.15 6.04 -5.15
N THR A 270 -21.38 5.75 -5.54
CA THR A 270 -21.72 5.19 -6.86
C THR A 270 -21.33 6.09 -8.04
N ASP A 271 -21.13 7.39 -7.78
CA ASP A 271 -20.73 8.40 -8.76
C ASP A 271 -19.25 8.78 -8.70
N VAL A 272 -18.43 8.02 -7.96
CA VAL A 272 -16.99 8.29 -7.81
C VAL A 272 -16.25 8.28 -9.15
N GLY A 273 -16.66 7.41 -10.06
CA GLY A 273 -16.10 7.32 -11.41
C GLY A 273 -16.31 8.56 -12.26
N ASP A 274 -17.43 9.28 -12.05
CA ASP A 274 -17.76 10.51 -12.75
C ASP A 274 -17.16 11.74 -12.09
N LYS A 275 -17.16 11.79 -10.76
CA LYS A 275 -16.70 12.95 -9.98
C LYS A 275 -15.19 13.04 -9.84
N VAL A 276 -14.51 11.90 -9.78
CA VAL A 276 -13.07 11.83 -9.65
C VAL A 276 -12.46 11.50 -11.00
N ILE A 277 -11.90 12.51 -11.64
CA ILE A 277 -11.35 12.46 -12.99
C ILE A 277 -9.89 12.04 -12.92
N VAL A 278 -9.51 10.98 -13.62
CA VAL A 278 -8.11 10.62 -13.81
C VAL A 278 -7.52 11.44 -14.95
N PHE A 279 -6.36 12.09 -14.72
CA PHE A 279 -5.77 12.97 -15.73
C PHE A 279 -4.31 12.65 -16.09
N ASN A 280 -3.66 11.78 -15.34
CA ASN A 280 -2.30 11.32 -15.64
C ASN A 280 -2.03 10.00 -14.94
N VAL A 281 -0.99 9.30 -15.39
CA VAL A 281 -0.49 8.05 -14.80
C VAL A 281 1.01 8.13 -14.54
N THR A 282 1.49 7.33 -13.60
CA THR A 282 2.93 7.16 -13.38
C THR A 282 3.50 6.09 -14.32
N PRO A 283 4.81 6.11 -14.58
CA PRO A 283 5.47 5.05 -15.34
C PRO A 283 5.27 3.67 -14.75
#